data_9f9b698fcb1699fc4a4e8210c1ff6fdc
#
_entry.id   9f9b698fcb1699fc4a4e8210c1ff6fdc
#
_cell.length_a   1.000
_cell.length_b   1.000
_cell.length_c   1.000
_cell.angle_alpha   90.00
_cell.angle_beta   90.00
_cell.angle_gamma   90.00
#
_symmetry.space_group_name_H-M   'P 1'
#
loop_
_entity.id
_entity.type
_entity.pdbx_description
1 polymer ?
#
loop_
_entity_poly.entity_id
_entity_poly.type
_entity_poly.pdbx_seq_one_letter_code
_entity_poly.pdbx_strand_id
1 'polypeptide(L)'
;MKRYDVVLAAALLLLLLSCGGRRKAAAPAVLAERPFPQVSIPSAYTDDEERIAYGVGHYWDGFFEGPGRTDSAHVLGVPKGEVEQALSNYIGVLEGMPLEQAQQHISSLFDRIAAKQLLDTADRVYLSMTEMVSRYLYDPNSPMRDEDLYLPFVQKMASSPLTGEDMRTACRYEARMCSMNPRGSVAPDFAITLRNGTQVRMHSVKAERTLLFFSNPGCHNCLEIIEKLKSDPKVQWLVGEGRLAVINVYIDEDLKAWRDYMPVYPGEWLNGYDAAHIIREDILYCIRAIPSLYLLDADKHILLKDPPVERVLQAL
;
A
#
# COMPACT_ATOMS: atom_id res chain seq x y z
N MET A 1 25.36 -73.75 41.62
CA MET A 1 26.08 -72.60 41.02
C MET A 1 26.41 -72.86 39.55
N LYS A 2 25.48 -73.23 38.71
CA LYS A 2 25.78 -73.39 37.24
C LYS A 2 24.58 -73.11 36.30
N ARG A 3 23.47 -72.65 36.82
CA ARG A 3 22.27 -72.32 35.97
C ARG A 3 21.94 -70.84 35.89
N TYR A 4 22.54 -70.00 36.74
CA TYR A 4 22.27 -68.52 36.72
C TYR A 4 23.25 -67.78 35.80
N ASP A 5 24.45 -68.32 35.57
CA ASP A 5 25.45 -67.67 34.71
C ASP A 5 25.10 -67.76 33.23
N VAL A 6 24.35 -68.75 32.78
CA VAL A 6 23.92 -68.92 31.39
C VAL A 6 22.74 -67.99 31.04
N VAL A 7 21.89 -67.72 32.01
CA VAL A 7 20.74 -66.84 31.82
C VAL A 7 21.16 -65.36 31.79
N LEU A 8 22.20 -65.00 32.59
CA LEU A 8 22.74 -63.65 32.57
C LEU A 8 23.52 -63.35 31.27
N ALA A 9 24.23 -64.32 30.69
CA ALA A 9 24.95 -64.14 29.42
C ALA A 9 23.99 -64.00 28.22
N ALA A 10 22.86 -64.72 28.22
CA ALA A 10 21.86 -64.61 27.17
C ALA A 10 21.08 -63.30 27.27
N ALA A 11 20.82 -62.75 28.46
CA ALA A 11 20.18 -61.44 28.66
C ALA A 11 21.10 -60.27 28.25
N LEU A 12 22.41 -60.38 28.44
CA LEU A 12 23.37 -59.35 27.99
C LEU A 12 23.58 -59.32 26.46
N LEU A 13 23.47 -60.49 25.79
CA LEU A 13 23.59 -60.55 24.35
C LEU A 13 22.35 -59.97 23.61
N LEU A 14 21.17 -60.05 24.22
CA LEU A 14 19.93 -59.46 23.66
C LEU A 14 19.87 -57.95 23.81
N LEU A 15 20.61 -57.34 24.73
CA LEU A 15 20.69 -55.89 24.90
C LEU A 15 21.64 -55.19 23.93
N LEU A 16 22.54 -55.94 23.28
CA LEU A 16 23.49 -55.37 22.31
C LEU A 16 22.97 -55.38 20.87
N LEU A 17 21.85 -56.03 20.59
CA LEU A 17 21.20 -56.03 19.26
C LEU A 17 20.13 -54.98 19.07
N SER A 18 19.85 -54.15 20.12
CA SER A 18 18.91 -53.02 20.08
C SER A 18 19.58 -51.67 19.72
N CYS A 19 20.75 -51.66 19.11
CA CYS A 19 21.23 -50.47 18.39
C CYS A 19 20.50 -50.36 17.04
N GLY A 20 19.19 -50.14 17.13
CA GLY A 20 18.38 -49.72 16.02
C GLY A 20 18.95 -48.42 15.47
N GLY A 21 19.44 -48.47 14.24
CA GLY A 21 19.95 -47.33 13.54
C GLY A 21 18.96 -46.18 13.66
N ARG A 22 19.32 -45.10 14.36
CA ARG A 22 18.68 -43.81 14.21
C ARG A 22 18.72 -43.52 12.73
N ARG A 23 17.62 -43.76 12.01
CA ARG A 23 17.41 -43.11 10.73
C ARG A 23 17.60 -41.62 11.00
N LYS A 24 18.75 -41.07 10.59
CA LYS A 24 18.89 -39.61 10.46
C LYS A 24 17.65 -39.19 9.66
N ALA A 25 16.77 -38.45 10.29
CA ALA A 25 15.74 -37.76 9.53
C ALA A 25 16.47 -37.02 8.42
N ALA A 26 16.14 -37.35 7.17
CA ALA A 26 16.68 -36.61 6.05
C ALA A 26 16.42 -35.15 6.34
N ALA A 27 17.46 -34.32 6.32
CA ALA A 27 17.28 -32.88 6.38
C ALA A 27 16.20 -32.52 5.33
N PRO A 28 15.23 -31.68 5.67
CA PRO A 28 14.23 -31.27 4.70
C PRO A 28 14.98 -30.81 3.46
N ALA A 29 14.66 -31.38 2.29
CA ALA A 29 15.27 -30.98 1.04
C ALA A 29 15.07 -29.47 0.93
N VAL A 30 16.16 -28.71 0.93
CA VAL A 30 16.13 -27.28 0.64
C VAL A 30 15.62 -27.21 -0.79
N LEU A 31 14.38 -26.76 -0.94
CA LEU A 31 13.82 -26.51 -2.27
C LEU A 31 14.72 -25.46 -2.93
N ALA A 32 15.18 -25.77 -4.14
CA ALA A 32 16.05 -24.84 -4.88
C ALA A 32 15.33 -23.50 -5.06
N GLU A 33 16.05 -22.42 -4.83
CA GLU A 33 15.62 -21.06 -5.15
C GLU A 33 15.23 -20.99 -6.63
N ARG A 34 14.14 -20.29 -6.94
CA ARG A 34 13.68 -20.08 -8.32
C ARG A 34 13.45 -18.60 -8.58
N PRO A 35 13.72 -18.10 -9.79
CA PRO A 35 13.42 -16.72 -10.16
C PRO A 35 11.90 -16.49 -10.21
N PHE A 36 11.49 -15.21 -10.12
CA PHE A 36 10.10 -14.83 -10.40
C PHE A 36 9.75 -15.18 -11.86
N PRO A 37 8.68 -15.96 -12.10
CA PRO A 37 8.35 -16.43 -13.43
C PRO A 37 7.87 -15.29 -14.34
N GLN A 38 8.32 -15.32 -15.59
CA GLN A 38 7.87 -14.35 -16.61
C GLN A 38 6.57 -14.81 -17.25
N VAL A 39 5.67 -13.85 -17.53
CA VAL A 39 4.43 -14.14 -18.27
C VAL A 39 4.75 -14.31 -19.74
N SER A 40 4.34 -15.45 -20.32
CA SER A 40 4.42 -15.67 -21.76
C SER A 40 3.11 -15.27 -22.42
N ILE A 41 3.11 -14.18 -23.18
CA ILE A 41 1.93 -13.72 -23.90
C ILE A 41 1.83 -14.50 -25.22
N PRO A 42 0.73 -15.24 -25.47
CA PRO A 42 0.56 -15.97 -26.72
C PRO A 42 0.57 -15.04 -27.94
N SER A 43 1.20 -15.50 -29.02
CA SER A 43 1.34 -14.72 -30.27
C SER A 43 0.01 -14.40 -30.96
N ALA A 44 -1.09 -15.01 -30.54
CA ALA A 44 -2.44 -14.70 -31.02
C ALA A 44 -2.93 -13.31 -30.57
N TYR A 45 -2.39 -12.78 -29.47
CA TYR A 45 -2.70 -11.43 -29.02
C TYR A 45 -1.78 -10.44 -29.74
N THR A 46 -2.32 -9.69 -30.70
CA THR A 46 -1.58 -8.74 -31.53
C THR A 46 -1.86 -7.27 -31.17
N ASP A 47 -2.98 -7.03 -30.54
CA ASP A 47 -3.36 -5.72 -30.01
C ASP A 47 -2.70 -5.46 -28.65
N ASP A 48 -2.23 -4.24 -28.43
CA ASP A 48 -1.47 -3.90 -27.21
C ASP A 48 -2.36 -3.90 -25.96
N GLU A 49 -3.64 -3.50 -26.06
CA GLU A 49 -4.58 -3.55 -24.92
C GLU A 49 -4.88 -5.00 -24.53
N GLU A 50 -5.12 -5.87 -25.51
CA GLU A 50 -5.32 -7.31 -25.26
C GLU A 50 -4.09 -7.96 -24.64
N ARG A 51 -2.89 -7.58 -25.11
CA ARG A 51 -1.62 -8.07 -24.58
C ARG A 51 -1.42 -7.64 -23.12
N ILE A 52 -1.70 -6.38 -22.80
CA ILE A 52 -1.63 -5.86 -21.43
C ILE A 52 -2.65 -6.57 -20.55
N ALA A 53 -3.89 -6.68 -20.99
CA ALA A 53 -4.95 -7.34 -20.25
C ALA A 53 -4.61 -8.81 -19.95
N TYR A 54 -4.10 -9.56 -20.95
CA TYR A 54 -3.63 -10.92 -20.78
C TYR A 54 -2.46 -10.97 -19.78
N GLY A 55 -1.45 -10.12 -19.98
CA GLY A 55 -0.25 -10.06 -19.15
C GLY A 55 -0.58 -9.81 -17.67
N VAL A 56 -1.44 -8.83 -17.40
CA VAL A 56 -1.88 -8.49 -16.04
C VAL A 56 -2.73 -9.61 -15.43
N GLY A 57 -3.66 -10.18 -16.19
CA GLY A 57 -4.53 -11.27 -15.73
C GLY A 57 -3.76 -12.54 -15.34
N HIS A 58 -2.64 -12.80 -16.03
CA HIS A 58 -1.80 -14.00 -15.84
C HIS A 58 -0.48 -13.71 -15.10
N TYR A 59 -0.29 -12.50 -14.61
CA TYR A 59 0.99 -12.04 -14.02
C TYR A 59 1.48 -12.94 -12.89
N TRP A 60 0.57 -13.41 -12.05
CA TRP A 60 0.86 -14.19 -10.85
C TRP A 60 0.72 -15.71 -11.03
N ASP A 61 0.32 -16.21 -12.20
CA ASP A 61 0.01 -17.64 -12.42
C ASP A 61 1.23 -18.52 -12.08
N GLY A 62 2.33 -18.35 -12.78
CA GLY A 62 3.53 -19.15 -12.55
C GLY A 62 4.13 -18.98 -11.15
N PHE A 63 3.88 -17.84 -10.48
CA PHE A 63 4.31 -17.63 -9.10
C PHE A 63 3.55 -18.54 -8.13
N PHE A 64 2.21 -18.56 -8.20
CA PHE A 64 1.38 -19.37 -7.30
C PHE A 64 1.35 -20.87 -7.68
N GLU A 65 1.51 -21.21 -8.94
CA GLU A 65 1.57 -22.60 -9.41
C GLU A 65 2.92 -23.26 -9.14
N GLY A 66 3.98 -22.49 -9.05
CA GLY A 66 5.33 -22.98 -8.87
C GLY A 66 5.55 -23.66 -7.51
N PRO A 67 6.59 -24.53 -7.45
CA PRO A 67 7.00 -25.19 -6.22
C PRO A 67 7.73 -24.19 -5.30
N GLY A 68 7.72 -24.47 -4.01
CA GLY A 68 8.50 -23.72 -3.02
C GLY A 68 7.69 -23.45 -1.76
N ARG A 69 8.36 -22.98 -0.74
CA ARG A 69 7.79 -22.58 0.56
C ARG A 69 8.19 -21.15 0.89
N THR A 70 7.45 -20.56 1.78
CA THR A 70 7.72 -19.21 2.30
C THR A 70 8.53 -19.30 3.59
N ASP A 71 9.66 -18.61 3.61
CA ASP A 71 10.55 -18.49 4.78
C ASP A 71 10.96 -17.02 5.02
N SER A 72 12.04 -16.80 5.77
CA SER A 72 12.52 -15.44 6.05
C SER A 72 13.07 -14.70 4.83
N ALA A 73 13.60 -15.42 3.83
CA ALA A 73 14.27 -14.87 2.65
C ALA A 73 13.45 -15.03 1.36
N HIS A 74 12.49 -15.99 1.34
CA HIS A 74 11.76 -16.36 0.13
C HIS A 74 10.26 -16.36 0.35
N VAL A 75 9.50 -16.13 -0.73
CA VAL A 75 8.05 -16.37 -0.80
C VAL A 75 7.82 -17.43 -1.89
N LEU A 76 7.30 -18.59 -1.52
CA LEU A 76 7.10 -19.73 -2.42
C LEU A 76 8.38 -20.10 -3.20
N GLY A 77 9.54 -20.02 -2.54
CA GLY A 77 10.85 -20.34 -3.14
C GLY A 77 11.43 -19.24 -4.05
N VAL A 78 10.75 -18.11 -4.21
CA VAL A 78 11.26 -16.93 -4.93
C VAL A 78 11.86 -15.95 -3.91
N PRO A 79 13.05 -15.36 -4.14
CA PRO A 79 13.64 -14.36 -3.28
C PRO A 79 12.66 -13.21 -3.01
N LYS A 80 12.55 -12.78 -1.75
CA LYS A 80 11.61 -11.68 -1.36
C LYS A 80 11.81 -10.42 -2.20
N GLY A 81 13.06 -10.03 -2.47
CA GLY A 81 13.35 -8.86 -3.28
C GLY A 81 12.82 -8.96 -4.72
N GLU A 82 12.83 -10.17 -5.32
CA GLU A 82 12.24 -10.37 -6.65
C GLU A 82 10.71 -10.32 -6.60
N VAL A 83 10.08 -10.85 -5.53
CA VAL A 83 8.62 -10.75 -5.34
C VAL A 83 8.20 -9.30 -5.09
N GLU A 84 8.98 -8.54 -4.31
CA GLU A 84 8.75 -7.11 -4.10
C GLU A 84 8.87 -6.31 -5.40
N GLN A 85 9.90 -6.59 -6.21
CA GLN A 85 10.04 -5.95 -7.51
C GLN A 85 8.88 -6.32 -8.46
N ALA A 86 8.47 -7.58 -8.45
CA ALA A 86 7.32 -8.03 -9.24
C ALA A 86 6.02 -7.35 -8.80
N LEU A 87 5.80 -7.20 -7.49
CA LEU A 87 4.64 -6.46 -6.95
C LEU A 87 4.68 -4.98 -7.35
N SER A 88 5.84 -4.34 -7.24
CA SER A 88 6.04 -2.95 -7.67
C SER A 88 5.72 -2.78 -9.17
N ASN A 89 6.24 -3.65 -10.02
CA ASN A 89 5.95 -3.64 -11.45
C ASN A 89 4.46 -3.85 -11.74
N TYR A 90 3.82 -4.77 -11.02
CA TYR A 90 2.39 -5.05 -11.15
C TYR A 90 1.55 -3.83 -10.77
N ILE A 91 1.82 -3.21 -9.62
CA ILE A 91 1.14 -1.97 -9.19
C ILE A 91 1.33 -0.87 -10.23
N GLY A 92 2.56 -0.68 -10.74
CA GLY A 92 2.83 0.33 -11.77
C GLY A 92 2.01 0.15 -13.06
N VAL A 93 1.75 -1.10 -13.47
CA VAL A 93 0.84 -1.37 -14.60
C VAL A 93 -0.61 -1.06 -14.23
N LEU A 94 -1.06 -1.45 -13.01
CA LEU A 94 -2.42 -1.19 -12.55
C LEU A 94 -2.74 0.31 -12.44
N GLU A 95 -1.77 1.14 -12.09
CA GLU A 95 -1.93 2.60 -12.02
C GLU A 95 -2.30 3.24 -13.37
N GLY A 96 -1.93 2.62 -14.48
CA GLY A 96 -2.29 3.05 -15.84
C GLY A 96 -3.67 2.56 -16.31
N MET A 97 -4.37 1.74 -15.52
CA MET A 97 -5.67 1.16 -15.86
C MET A 97 -6.83 1.96 -15.26
N PRO A 98 -8.06 1.82 -15.80
CA PRO A 98 -9.26 2.28 -15.11
C PRO A 98 -9.34 1.70 -13.69
N LEU A 99 -9.66 2.54 -12.69
CA LEU A 99 -9.61 2.16 -11.27
C LEU A 99 -10.38 0.86 -10.96
N GLU A 100 -11.58 0.71 -11.52
CA GLU A 100 -12.40 -0.48 -11.29
C GLU A 100 -11.71 -1.76 -11.76
N GLN A 101 -11.06 -1.74 -12.92
CA GLN A 101 -10.30 -2.88 -13.43
C GLN A 101 -9.07 -3.16 -12.56
N ALA A 102 -8.33 -2.13 -12.17
CA ALA A 102 -7.19 -2.27 -11.27
C ALA A 102 -7.60 -2.87 -9.92
N GLN A 103 -8.73 -2.44 -9.37
CA GLN A 103 -9.31 -2.99 -8.14
C GLN A 103 -9.71 -4.46 -8.28
N GLN A 104 -10.24 -4.87 -9.44
CA GLN A 104 -10.55 -6.28 -9.71
C GLN A 104 -9.27 -7.14 -9.72
N HIS A 105 -8.19 -6.64 -10.30
CA HIS A 105 -6.91 -7.33 -10.32
C HIS A 105 -6.28 -7.46 -8.93
N ILE A 106 -6.30 -6.43 -8.10
CA ILE A 106 -5.83 -6.50 -6.71
C ILE A 106 -6.70 -7.43 -5.87
N SER A 107 -8.01 -7.40 -6.09
CA SER A 107 -8.95 -8.34 -5.45
C SER A 107 -8.64 -9.79 -5.82
N SER A 108 -8.36 -10.07 -7.10
CA SER A 108 -7.95 -11.39 -7.59
C SER A 108 -6.61 -11.85 -6.99
N LEU A 109 -5.65 -10.93 -6.83
CA LEU A 109 -4.38 -11.24 -6.16
C LEU A 109 -4.62 -11.76 -4.74
N PHE A 110 -5.51 -11.11 -3.97
CA PHE A 110 -5.87 -11.60 -2.64
C PHE A 110 -6.43 -13.03 -2.69
N ASP A 111 -7.35 -13.32 -3.62
CA ASP A 111 -7.97 -14.64 -3.73
C ASP A 111 -6.92 -15.72 -4.01
N ARG A 112 -5.94 -15.45 -4.86
CA ARG A 112 -4.82 -16.35 -5.15
C ARG A 112 -3.93 -16.59 -3.93
N ILE A 113 -3.61 -15.53 -3.17
CA ILE A 113 -2.86 -15.63 -1.91
C ILE A 113 -3.60 -16.52 -0.92
N ALA A 114 -4.90 -16.29 -0.72
CA ALA A 114 -5.72 -17.05 0.20
C ALA A 114 -5.86 -18.51 -0.25
N ALA A 115 -6.12 -18.76 -1.52
CA ALA A 115 -6.19 -20.11 -2.08
C ALA A 115 -4.88 -20.88 -1.90
N LYS A 116 -3.72 -20.25 -2.15
CA LYS A 116 -2.41 -20.88 -1.95
C LYS A 116 -2.15 -21.23 -0.49
N GLN A 117 -2.51 -20.34 0.45
CA GLN A 117 -2.38 -20.60 1.89
C GLN A 117 -3.23 -21.79 2.35
N LEU A 118 -4.43 -21.96 1.78
CA LEU A 118 -5.32 -23.06 2.12
C LEU A 118 -4.82 -24.43 1.64
N LEU A 119 -3.96 -24.48 0.62
CA LEU A 119 -3.33 -25.72 0.16
C LEU A 119 -2.22 -26.22 1.11
N ASP A 120 -1.55 -25.31 1.81
CA ASP A 120 -0.57 -25.63 2.87
C ASP A 120 -0.74 -24.63 4.01
N THR A 121 -1.51 -25.03 5.03
CA THR A 121 -1.80 -24.18 6.19
C THR A 121 -0.57 -23.92 7.07
N ALA A 122 0.52 -24.65 6.88
CA ALA A 122 1.79 -24.45 7.58
C ALA A 122 2.71 -23.45 6.86
N ASP A 123 2.42 -23.10 5.60
CA ASP A 123 3.14 -22.06 4.86
C ASP A 123 2.79 -20.66 5.41
N ARG A 124 3.58 -19.68 5.08
CA ARG A 124 3.41 -18.29 5.52
C ARG A 124 3.15 -17.31 4.37
N VAL A 125 2.72 -17.83 3.22
CA VAL A 125 2.50 -17.02 2.01
C VAL A 125 1.45 -15.94 2.25
N TYR A 126 0.37 -16.27 2.98
CA TYR A 126 -0.67 -15.30 3.32
C TYR A 126 -0.10 -14.09 4.08
N LEU A 127 0.58 -14.36 5.20
CA LEU A 127 1.17 -13.30 6.02
C LEU A 127 2.18 -12.48 5.22
N SER A 128 3.11 -13.15 4.52
CA SER A 128 4.18 -12.48 3.78
C SER A 128 3.65 -11.58 2.66
N MET A 129 2.68 -12.05 1.88
CA MET A 129 2.12 -11.29 0.77
C MET A 129 1.18 -10.18 1.23
N THR A 130 0.36 -10.40 2.26
CA THR A 130 -0.53 -9.35 2.78
C THR A 130 0.26 -8.21 3.43
N GLU A 131 1.31 -8.51 4.20
CA GLU A 131 2.23 -7.49 4.73
C GLU A 131 2.91 -6.69 3.60
N MET A 132 3.33 -7.38 2.53
CA MET A 132 3.97 -6.75 1.38
C MET A 132 3.01 -5.80 0.66
N VAL A 133 1.80 -6.25 0.32
CA VAL A 133 0.79 -5.42 -0.34
C VAL A 133 0.40 -4.21 0.52
N SER A 134 0.19 -4.40 1.83
CA SER A 134 -0.11 -3.31 2.77
C SER A 134 1.02 -2.29 2.83
N ARG A 135 2.28 -2.73 2.87
CA ARG A 135 3.45 -1.85 2.87
C ARG A 135 3.56 -1.02 1.58
N TYR A 136 3.26 -1.60 0.42
CA TYR A 136 3.35 -0.89 -0.85
C TYR A 136 2.18 0.06 -1.08
N LEU A 137 0.95 -0.35 -0.80
CA LEU A 137 -0.25 0.41 -1.15
C LEU A 137 -0.80 1.28 -0.01
N TYR A 138 -0.46 0.97 1.26
CA TYR A 138 -1.07 1.65 2.40
C TYR A 138 -0.09 2.38 3.32
N ASP A 139 1.19 2.01 3.39
CA ASP A 139 2.17 2.76 4.19
C ASP A 139 2.25 4.21 3.70
N PRO A 140 2.05 5.22 4.56
CA PRO A 140 2.07 6.64 4.17
C PRO A 140 3.44 7.09 3.62
N ASN A 141 4.51 6.35 3.89
CA ASN A 141 5.84 6.62 3.34
C ASN A 141 6.09 5.90 2.00
N SER A 142 5.18 5.04 1.56
CA SER A 142 5.35 4.34 0.28
C SER A 142 5.23 5.30 -0.90
N PRO A 143 6.17 5.28 -1.85
CA PRO A 143 6.03 6.03 -3.10
C PRO A 143 4.94 5.48 -4.02
N MET A 144 4.41 4.30 -3.72
CA MET A 144 3.36 3.63 -4.50
C MET A 144 2.03 3.54 -3.75
N ARG A 145 1.88 4.33 -2.64
CA ARG A 145 0.65 4.31 -1.86
C ARG A 145 -0.55 4.73 -2.70
N ASP A 146 -1.61 3.94 -2.62
CA ASP A 146 -2.88 4.16 -3.30
C ASP A 146 -4.00 3.49 -2.51
N GLU A 147 -4.73 4.27 -1.71
CA GLU A 147 -5.78 3.76 -0.84
C GLU A 147 -6.98 3.22 -1.61
N ASP A 148 -7.31 3.81 -2.76
CA ASP A 148 -8.41 3.33 -3.58
C ASP A 148 -8.09 1.97 -4.20
N LEU A 149 -6.82 1.75 -4.59
CA LEU A 149 -6.35 0.46 -5.07
C LEU A 149 -6.25 -0.57 -3.93
N TYR A 150 -5.83 -0.15 -2.73
CA TYR A 150 -5.73 -1.02 -1.55
C TYR A 150 -7.10 -1.46 -1.00
N LEU A 151 -8.13 -0.64 -1.15
CA LEU A 151 -9.44 -0.84 -0.52
C LEU A 151 -10.03 -2.26 -0.72
N PRO A 152 -10.18 -2.83 -1.94
CA PRO A 152 -10.75 -4.17 -2.11
C PRO A 152 -9.89 -5.26 -1.47
N PHE A 153 -8.58 -5.08 -1.39
CA PHE A 153 -7.67 -6.01 -0.75
C PHE A 153 -7.87 -6.05 0.77
N VAL A 154 -7.90 -4.89 1.42
CA VAL A 154 -8.09 -4.81 2.88
C VAL A 154 -9.51 -5.21 3.31
N GLN A 155 -10.52 -4.97 2.47
CA GLN A 155 -11.88 -5.48 2.71
C GLN A 155 -11.92 -7.00 2.76
N LYS A 156 -11.19 -7.67 1.88
CA LYS A 156 -11.06 -9.13 1.89
C LYS A 156 -10.26 -9.61 3.10
N MET A 157 -9.17 -8.93 3.48
CA MET A 157 -8.44 -9.21 4.72
C MET A 157 -9.37 -9.11 5.94
N ALA A 158 -10.21 -8.07 6.00
CA ALA A 158 -11.15 -7.82 7.10
C ALA A 158 -12.21 -8.93 7.27
N SER A 159 -12.53 -9.68 6.20
CA SER A 159 -13.51 -10.76 6.18
C SER A 159 -12.90 -12.16 6.16
N SER A 160 -11.60 -12.28 5.92
CA SER A 160 -10.93 -13.57 5.74
C SER A 160 -10.75 -14.34 7.06
N PRO A 161 -11.06 -15.65 7.10
CA PRO A 161 -10.74 -16.49 8.24
C PRO A 161 -9.22 -16.71 8.43
N LEU A 162 -8.41 -16.45 7.41
CA LEU A 162 -6.94 -16.52 7.48
C LEU A 162 -6.33 -15.34 8.24
N THR A 163 -7.07 -14.23 8.37
CA THR A 163 -6.66 -13.07 9.17
C THR A 163 -7.02 -13.29 10.63
N GLY A 164 -6.06 -13.14 11.55
CA GLY A 164 -6.32 -13.19 12.99
C GLY A 164 -7.29 -12.10 13.45
N GLU A 165 -8.02 -12.29 14.56
CA GLU A 165 -9.10 -11.39 14.99
C GLU A 165 -8.65 -9.96 15.22
N ASP A 166 -7.48 -9.78 15.87
CA ASP A 166 -6.93 -8.43 16.12
C ASP A 166 -6.64 -7.71 14.80
N MET A 167 -6.03 -8.41 13.85
CA MET A 167 -5.73 -7.89 12.52
C MET A 167 -7.01 -7.62 11.72
N ARG A 168 -8.05 -8.47 11.82
CA ARG A 168 -9.35 -8.22 11.18
C ARG A 168 -9.99 -6.92 11.66
N THR A 169 -9.85 -6.63 12.95
CA THR A 169 -10.36 -5.38 13.54
C THR A 169 -9.62 -4.17 12.98
N ALA A 170 -8.29 -4.24 12.88
CA ALA A 170 -7.49 -3.21 12.21
C ALA A 170 -7.88 -3.05 10.74
N CYS A 171 -8.00 -4.16 10.00
CA CYS A 171 -8.40 -4.13 8.59
C CYS A 171 -9.80 -3.54 8.36
N ARG A 172 -10.76 -3.78 9.27
CA ARG A 172 -12.09 -3.12 9.20
C ARG A 172 -11.98 -1.61 9.35
N TYR A 173 -11.15 -1.14 10.27
CA TYR A 173 -10.88 0.28 10.44
C TYR A 173 -10.20 0.88 9.20
N GLU A 174 -9.15 0.23 8.68
CA GLU A 174 -8.44 0.65 7.46
C GLU A 174 -9.38 0.70 6.26
N ALA A 175 -10.20 -0.35 6.06
CA ALA A 175 -11.18 -0.39 4.97
C ALA A 175 -12.19 0.76 5.05
N ARG A 176 -12.65 1.10 6.27
CA ARG A 176 -13.51 2.26 6.50
C ARG A 176 -12.80 3.56 6.12
N MET A 177 -11.55 3.74 6.55
CA MET A 177 -10.78 4.95 6.24
C MET A 177 -10.49 5.06 4.73
N CYS A 178 -10.07 3.96 4.10
CA CYS A 178 -9.85 3.93 2.66
C CYS A 178 -11.12 4.20 1.83
N SER A 179 -12.29 3.83 2.33
CA SER A 179 -13.56 4.10 1.64
C SER A 179 -14.01 5.58 1.70
N MET A 180 -13.37 6.41 2.53
CA MET A 180 -13.69 7.84 2.61
C MET A 180 -13.10 8.60 1.44
N ASN A 181 -13.79 9.61 0.96
CA ASN A 181 -13.32 10.52 -0.09
C ASN A 181 -12.73 9.74 -1.31
N PRO A 182 -13.46 8.81 -1.93
CA PRO A 182 -12.92 8.02 -3.04
C PRO A 182 -12.72 8.87 -4.30
N ARG A 183 -11.80 8.47 -5.16
CA ARG A 183 -11.62 9.10 -6.47
C ARG A 183 -12.93 9.16 -7.26
N GLY A 184 -13.21 10.29 -7.92
CA GLY A 184 -14.44 10.57 -8.64
C GLY A 184 -15.57 11.13 -7.78
N SER A 185 -15.50 11.07 -6.45
CA SER A 185 -16.49 11.74 -5.57
C SER A 185 -16.18 13.23 -5.42
N VAL A 186 -17.21 14.03 -5.11
CA VAL A 186 -17.03 15.43 -4.76
C VAL A 186 -16.34 15.52 -3.40
N ALA A 187 -15.23 16.25 -3.32
CA ALA A 187 -14.50 16.49 -2.09
C ALA A 187 -15.38 17.25 -1.08
N PRO A 188 -15.41 16.87 0.21
CA PRO A 188 -16.17 17.61 1.22
C PRO A 188 -15.73 19.07 1.30
N ASP A 189 -16.71 19.99 1.38
CA ASP A 189 -16.43 21.42 1.48
C ASP A 189 -16.16 21.85 2.93
N PHE A 190 -15.17 22.68 3.12
CA PHE A 190 -14.81 23.24 4.43
C PHE A 190 -14.33 24.70 4.28
N ALA A 191 -14.24 25.41 5.40
CA ALA A 191 -13.69 26.75 5.43
C ALA A 191 -12.30 26.74 6.05
N ILE A 192 -11.37 27.45 5.40
CA ILE A 192 -10.05 27.77 5.99
C ILE A 192 -10.05 29.21 6.47
N THR A 193 -9.35 29.47 7.57
CA THR A 193 -9.09 30.83 8.05
C THR A 193 -7.67 31.25 7.65
N LEU A 194 -7.57 32.29 6.81
CA LEU A 194 -6.31 32.84 6.37
C LEU A 194 -5.62 33.66 7.48
N ARG A 195 -4.34 34.03 7.27
CA ARG A 195 -3.55 34.81 8.23
C ARG A 195 -4.21 36.12 8.68
N ASN A 196 -4.94 36.80 7.78
CA ASN A 196 -5.65 38.05 8.06
C ASN A 196 -7.02 37.86 8.74
N GLY A 197 -7.39 36.62 9.09
CA GLY A 197 -8.69 36.29 9.67
C GLY A 197 -9.81 36.07 8.67
N THR A 198 -9.61 36.30 7.38
CA THR A 198 -10.61 36.05 6.34
C THR A 198 -10.88 34.55 6.22
N GLN A 199 -12.15 34.17 6.15
CA GLN A 199 -12.55 32.79 5.87
C GLN A 199 -12.81 32.59 4.38
N VAL A 200 -12.27 31.48 3.85
CA VAL A 200 -12.46 31.06 2.45
C VAL A 200 -12.99 29.63 2.44
N ARG A 201 -14.11 29.40 1.76
CA ARG A 201 -14.61 28.03 1.55
C ARG A 201 -13.85 27.39 0.38
N MET A 202 -13.47 26.14 0.55
CA MET A 202 -12.69 25.39 -0.44
C MET A 202 -13.43 25.34 -1.80
N HIS A 203 -14.75 25.07 -1.80
CA HIS A 203 -15.55 25.04 -3.02
C HIS A 203 -15.69 26.41 -3.72
N SER A 204 -15.47 27.52 -3.00
CA SER A 204 -15.51 28.86 -3.62
C SER A 204 -14.25 29.20 -4.43
N VAL A 205 -13.17 28.46 -4.23
CA VAL A 205 -11.90 28.67 -4.95
C VAL A 205 -12.03 28.18 -6.39
N LYS A 206 -11.88 29.10 -7.35
CA LYS A 206 -12.02 28.82 -8.79
C LYS A 206 -10.65 28.57 -9.42
N ALA A 207 -10.49 27.38 -9.97
CA ALA A 207 -9.32 26.96 -10.78
C ALA A 207 -9.70 25.71 -11.56
N GLU A 208 -8.95 25.39 -12.64
CA GLU A 208 -9.12 24.12 -13.37
C GLU A 208 -8.73 22.91 -12.51
N ARG A 209 -7.74 23.11 -11.62
CA ARG A 209 -7.29 22.14 -10.65
C ARG A 209 -7.14 22.79 -9.28
N THR A 210 -7.46 22.04 -8.23
CA THR A 210 -7.20 22.46 -6.84
C THR A 210 -6.37 21.40 -6.16
N LEU A 211 -5.22 21.78 -5.63
CA LEU A 211 -4.39 20.92 -4.80
C LEU A 211 -4.64 21.27 -3.33
N LEU A 212 -5.28 20.35 -2.59
CA LEU A 212 -5.33 20.42 -1.13
C LEU A 212 -4.04 19.84 -0.62
N PHE A 213 -3.36 20.59 0.24
CA PHE A 213 -2.11 20.18 0.88
C PHE A 213 -2.24 20.34 2.39
N PHE A 214 -2.42 19.23 3.09
CA PHE A 214 -2.42 19.21 4.54
C PHE A 214 -0.99 19.12 5.04
N SER A 215 -0.52 20.16 5.74
CA SER A 215 0.87 20.31 6.16
C SER A 215 1.01 20.84 7.57
N ASN A 216 2.14 20.57 8.21
CA ASN A 216 2.48 21.11 9.53
C ASN A 216 3.79 21.91 9.51
N PRO A 217 3.90 22.97 10.32
CA PRO A 217 5.15 23.67 10.57
C PRO A 217 6.26 22.72 11.06
N GLY A 218 7.46 22.86 10.48
CA GLY A 218 8.61 22.04 10.87
C GLY A 218 8.59 20.58 10.39
N CYS A 219 7.57 20.18 9.65
CA CYS A 219 7.51 18.86 9.03
C CYS A 219 8.51 18.81 7.85
N HIS A 220 9.50 17.93 7.93
CA HIS A 220 10.54 17.81 6.91
C HIS A 220 9.98 17.39 5.53
N ASN A 221 9.16 16.36 5.50
CA ASN A 221 8.54 15.88 4.26
C ASN A 221 7.60 16.94 3.64
N CYS A 222 6.94 17.77 4.48
CA CYS A 222 6.13 18.88 3.98
C CYS A 222 7.00 19.93 3.29
N LEU A 223 8.18 20.24 3.86
CA LEU A 223 9.12 21.18 3.25
C LEU A 223 9.63 20.65 1.89
N GLU A 224 9.94 19.37 1.80
CA GLU A 224 10.35 18.76 0.53
C GLU A 224 9.27 18.89 -0.55
N ILE A 225 8.00 18.69 -0.20
CA ILE A 225 6.86 18.87 -1.13
C ILE A 225 6.73 20.35 -1.51
N ILE A 226 6.84 21.27 -0.57
CA ILE A 226 6.80 22.73 -0.84
C ILE A 226 7.88 23.10 -1.86
N GLU A 227 9.12 22.66 -1.64
CA GLU A 227 10.23 22.98 -2.54
C GLU A 227 10.07 22.32 -3.93
N LYS A 228 9.57 21.08 -4.01
CA LYS A 228 9.28 20.42 -5.29
C LYS A 228 8.21 21.18 -6.06
N LEU A 229 7.07 21.49 -5.44
CA LEU A 229 5.98 22.22 -6.09
C LEU A 229 6.41 23.65 -6.49
N LYS A 230 7.14 24.35 -5.63
CA LYS A 230 7.62 25.71 -5.85
C LYS A 230 8.67 25.79 -6.96
N SER A 231 9.52 24.78 -7.12
CA SER A 231 10.58 24.75 -8.13
C SER A 231 10.12 24.20 -9.49
N ASP A 232 8.96 23.55 -9.57
CA ASP A 232 8.46 22.99 -10.81
C ASP A 232 7.91 24.08 -11.74
N PRO A 233 8.47 24.26 -12.96
CA PRO A 233 8.05 25.33 -13.88
C PRO A 233 6.59 25.23 -14.33
N LYS A 234 6.04 24.00 -14.45
CA LYS A 234 4.64 23.78 -14.83
C LYS A 234 3.70 24.22 -13.70
N VAL A 235 4.04 23.89 -12.46
CA VAL A 235 3.29 24.34 -11.27
C VAL A 235 3.31 25.86 -11.18
N GLN A 236 4.48 26.49 -11.29
CA GLN A 236 4.61 27.95 -11.26
C GLN A 236 3.73 28.63 -12.32
N TRP A 237 3.78 28.13 -13.56
CA TRP A 237 2.97 28.64 -14.64
C TRP A 237 1.46 28.46 -14.38
N LEU A 238 1.04 27.26 -13.98
CA LEU A 238 -0.38 26.98 -13.70
C LEU A 238 -0.94 27.85 -12.56
N VAL A 239 -0.14 28.06 -11.50
CA VAL A 239 -0.52 28.94 -10.37
C VAL A 239 -0.57 30.39 -10.84
N GLY A 240 0.43 30.86 -11.60
CA GLY A 240 0.48 32.21 -12.15
C GLY A 240 -0.70 32.54 -13.06
N GLU A 241 -1.17 31.59 -13.85
CA GLU A 241 -2.36 31.71 -14.72
C GLU A 241 -3.69 31.51 -13.97
N GLY A 242 -3.67 31.20 -12.66
CA GLY A 242 -4.87 30.90 -11.89
C GLY A 242 -5.57 29.57 -12.28
N ARG A 243 -4.87 28.70 -13.03
CA ARG A 243 -5.38 27.39 -13.44
C ARG A 243 -5.19 26.31 -12.37
N LEU A 244 -4.19 26.46 -11.52
CA LEU A 244 -4.00 25.65 -10.31
C LEU A 244 -4.12 26.52 -9.07
N ALA A 245 -5.02 26.15 -8.16
CA ALA A 245 -5.07 26.71 -6.83
C ALA A 245 -4.43 25.72 -5.84
N VAL A 246 -3.42 26.15 -5.10
CA VAL A 246 -2.87 25.36 -3.99
C VAL A 246 -3.48 25.88 -2.69
N ILE A 247 -4.18 25.02 -1.97
CA ILE A 247 -4.77 25.32 -0.67
C ILE A 247 -4.00 24.53 0.37
N ASN A 248 -3.10 25.21 1.07
CA ASN A 248 -2.30 24.64 2.15
C ASN A 248 -3.05 24.83 3.48
N VAL A 249 -3.34 23.71 4.14
CA VAL A 249 -4.22 23.66 5.32
C VAL A 249 -3.46 23.12 6.52
N TYR A 250 -3.38 23.91 7.56
CA TYR A 250 -2.92 23.48 8.88
C TYR A 250 -4.12 22.99 9.71
N ILE A 251 -4.01 21.79 10.25
CA ILE A 251 -5.13 21.12 10.95
C ILE A 251 -4.89 20.86 12.44
N ASP A 252 -3.72 21.26 12.96
CA ASP A 252 -3.40 21.15 14.39
C ASP A 252 -3.63 22.47 15.15
N GLU A 253 -3.34 22.51 16.45
CA GLU A 253 -3.79 23.55 17.37
C GLU A 253 -2.77 24.66 17.62
N ASP A 254 -1.46 24.44 17.32
CA ASP A 254 -0.42 25.45 17.59
C ASP A 254 -0.40 26.55 16.53
N LEU A 255 -1.36 27.47 16.64
CA LEU A 255 -1.45 28.62 15.74
C LEU A 255 -0.26 29.57 15.83
N LYS A 256 0.51 29.53 16.95
CA LYS A 256 1.75 30.32 17.04
C LYS A 256 2.80 29.74 16.11
N ALA A 257 3.07 28.43 16.19
CA ALA A 257 3.99 27.75 15.28
C ALA A 257 3.58 27.95 13.81
N TRP A 258 2.28 27.83 13.48
CA TRP A 258 1.78 28.09 12.14
C TRP A 258 2.05 29.54 11.66
N ARG A 259 1.79 30.55 12.50
CA ARG A 259 2.06 31.95 12.13
C ARG A 259 3.54 32.25 11.95
N ASP A 260 4.37 31.67 12.80
CA ASP A 260 5.85 31.84 12.74
C ASP A 260 6.42 31.16 11.48
N TYR A 261 5.79 30.11 10.97
CA TYR A 261 6.19 29.37 9.78
C TYR A 261 5.70 29.97 8.45
N MET A 262 4.77 30.93 8.48
CA MET A 262 4.20 31.56 7.28
C MET A 262 5.21 32.05 6.23
N PRO A 263 6.40 32.54 6.58
CA PRO A 263 7.40 32.96 5.58
C PRO A 263 7.96 31.81 4.71
N VAL A 264 7.78 30.54 5.13
CA VAL A 264 8.22 29.36 4.37
C VAL A 264 7.21 29.02 3.27
N TYR A 265 5.93 29.28 3.52
CA TYR A 265 4.87 28.97 2.56
C TYR A 265 4.89 29.98 1.39
N PRO A 266 4.73 29.51 0.13
CA PRO A 266 4.58 30.41 -1.03
C PRO A 266 3.42 31.38 -0.83
N GLY A 267 3.66 32.66 -1.11
CA GLY A 267 2.67 33.73 -0.90
C GLY A 267 1.49 33.69 -1.83
N GLU A 268 1.65 33.07 -3.00
CA GLU A 268 0.63 32.86 -4.03
C GLU A 268 -0.35 31.71 -3.68
N TRP A 269 -0.04 30.90 -2.66
CA TRP A 269 -0.93 29.83 -2.20
C TRP A 269 -1.95 30.37 -1.19
N LEU A 270 -3.09 29.71 -1.10
CA LEU A 270 -4.05 29.94 -0.02
C LEU A 270 -3.58 29.19 1.24
N ASN A 271 -2.83 29.90 2.09
CA ASN A 271 -2.30 29.34 3.32
C ASN A 271 -3.26 29.66 4.50
N GLY A 272 -3.91 28.64 5.02
CA GLY A 272 -4.89 28.78 6.07
C GLY A 272 -4.85 27.65 7.10
N TYR A 273 -5.71 27.75 8.11
CA TYR A 273 -5.90 26.73 9.12
C TYR A 273 -7.37 26.38 9.30
N ASP A 274 -7.66 25.20 9.78
CA ASP A 274 -9.01 24.73 10.13
C ASP A 274 -9.39 25.25 11.53
N ALA A 275 -10.02 26.43 11.57
CA ALA A 275 -10.42 27.04 12.82
C ALA A 275 -11.57 26.32 13.55
N ALA A 276 -12.31 25.47 12.84
CA ALA A 276 -13.41 24.71 13.37
C ALA A 276 -13.03 23.28 13.78
N HIS A 277 -11.79 22.85 13.49
CA HIS A 277 -11.25 21.51 13.74
C HIS A 277 -12.05 20.36 13.10
N ILE A 278 -12.92 20.66 12.13
CA ILE A 278 -13.82 19.66 11.51
C ILE A 278 -13.07 18.63 10.66
N ILE A 279 -11.93 19.02 10.09
CA ILE A 279 -11.14 18.10 9.25
C ILE A 279 -10.63 16.95 10.10
N ARG A 280 -10.19 17.23 11.32
CA ARG A 280 -9.60 16.24 12.24
C ARG A 280 -10.64 15.60 13.15
N GLU A 281 -11.50 16.39 13.80
CA GLU A 281 -12.46 15.88 14.80
C GLU A 281 -13.62 15.13 14.15
N ASP A 282 -14.17 15.65 13.05
CA ASP A 282 -15.25 15.00 12.30
C ASP A 282 -14.73 14.02 11.25
N ILE A 283 -13.40 13.89 11.14
CA ILE A 283 -12.72 13.06 10.11
C ILE A 283 -13.29 13.38 8.72
N LEU A 284 -13.32 14.65 8.36
CA LEU A 284 -13.88 15.09 7.07
C LEU A 284 -13.08 14.56 5.88
N TYR A 285 -11.76 14.43 6.05
CA TYR A 285 -10.83 13.83 5.10
C TYR A 285 -10.08 12.68 5.76
N CYS A 286 -9.77 11.64 4.99
CA CYS A 286 -8.87 10.60 5.44
C CYS A 286 -7.42 11.12 5.41
N ILE A 287 -6.94 11.64 6.54
CA ILE A 287 -5.57 12.14 6.72
C ILE A 287 -4.87 11.21 7.71
N ARG A 288 -4.12 10.23 7.21
CA ARG A 288 -3.43 9.22 8.03
C ARG A 288 -2.09 9.70 8.56
N ALA A 289 -1.46 10.57 7.79
CA ALA A 289 -0.18 11.18 8.12
C ALA A 289 -0.08 12.57 7.47
N ILE A 290 0.80 13.41 8.00
CA ILE A 290 1.19 14.68 7.39
C ILE A 290 2.59 14.48 6.78
N PRO A 291 2.78 14.90 5.52
CA PRO A 291 1.87 15.57 4.59
C PRO A 291 0.82 14.65 3.95
N SER A 292 -0.37 15.20 3.61
CA SER A 292 -1.37 14.53 2.78
C SER A 292 -1.83 15.45 1.66
N LEU A 293 -2.08 14.90 0.48
CA LEU A 293 -2.41 15.64 -0.74
C LEU A 293 -3.74 15.14 -1.32
N TYR A 294 -4.55 16.06 -1.87
CA TYR A 294 -5.71 15.73 -2.70
C TYR A 294 -5.70 16.62 -3.93
N LEU A 295 -5.72 16.02 -5.12
CA LEU A 295 -5.88 16.76 -6.37
C LEU A 295 -7.34 16.70 -6.80
N LEU A 296 -7.95 17.87 -7.03
CA LEU A 296 -9.34 18.02 -7.41
C LEU A 296 -9.45 18.65 -8.81
N ASP A 297 -10.54 18.33 -9.53
CA ASP A 297 -10.91 19.04 -10.76
C ASP A 297 -11.62 20.37 -10.50
N ALA A 298 -12.12 21.02 -11.56
CA ALA A 298 -12.82 22.31 -11.48
C ALA A 298 -14.12 22.24 -10.68
N ASP A 299 -14.81 21.09 -10.72
CA ASP A 299 -16.07 20.82 -10.01
C ASP A 299 -15.85 20.18 -8.63
N LYS A 300 -14.58 20.10 -8.20
CA LYS A 300 -14.13 19.56 -6.91
C LYS A 300 -14.30 18.05 -6.79
N HIS A 301 -14.36 17.29 -7.90
CA HIS A 301 -14.21 15.85 -7.82
C HIS A 301 -12.75 15.47 -7.55
N ILE A 302 -12.55 14.47 -6.73
CA ILE A 302 -11.23 13.97 -6.35
C ILE A 302 -10.64 13.20 -7.53
N LEU A 303 -9.55 13.70 -8.08
CA LEU A 303 -8.76 13.05 -9.12
C LEU A 303 -7.70 12.11 -8.52
N LEU A 304 -7.04 12.58 -7.45
CA LEU A 304 -6.05 11.81 -6.70
C LEU A 304 -6.28 11.99 -5.20
N LYS A 305 -6.22 10.89 -4.46
CA LYS A 305 -6.37 10.82 -3.01
C LYS A 305 -5.06 10.37 -2.38
N ASP A 306 -4.51 11.17 -1.49
CA ASP A 306 -3.25 10.96 -0.76
C ASP A 306 -2.08 10.43 -1.61
N PRO A 307 -1.89 10.94 -2.87
CA PRO A 307 -0.82 10.48 -3.73
C PRO A 307 0.55 10.97 -3.24
N PRO A 308 1.66 10.30 -3.63
CA PRO A 308 2.97 10.93 -3.64
C PRO A 308 2.97 12.18 -4.52
N VAL A 309 3.81 13.17 -4.17
CA VAL A 309 3.86 14.43 -4.93
C VAL A 309 4.25 14.24 -6.40
N GLU A 310 5.04 13.23 -6.72
CA GLU A 310 5.42 12.86 -8.08
C GLU A 310 4.20 12.53 -8.96
N ARG A 311 3.20 11.83 -8.40
CA ARG A 311 1.93 11.56 -9.12
C ARG A 311 1.11 12.82 -9.32
N VAL A 312 1.13 13.76 -8.36
CA VAL A 312 0.50 15.07 -8.54
C VAL A 312 1.13 15.80 -9.71
N LEU A 313 2.47 15.90 -9.75
CA LEU A 313 3.21 16.58 -10.82
C LEU A 313 2.96 15.97 -12.21
N GLN A 314 2.80 14.65 -12.30
CA GLN A 314 2.45 13.96 -13.54
C GLN A 314 1.01 14.26 -13.99
N ALA A 315 0.08 14.43 -13.06
CA ALA A 315 -1.34 14.63 -13.32
C ALA A 315 -1.73 16.11 -13.62
N LEU A 316 -0.87 17.06 -13.27
CA LEU A 316 -1.01 18.48 -13.60
C LEU A 316 -0.67 18.75 -15.05
#